data_8590884d2cfbe1c9d43c705eb5ab9213
#
_entry.id   8590884d2cfbe1c9d43c705eb5ab9213
#
_cell.length_a   1.000
_cell.length_b   1.000
_cell.length_c   1.000
_cell.angle_alpha   90.00
_cell.angle_beta   90.00
_cell.angle_gamma   90.00
#
_symmetry.space_group_name_H-M   'P 1'
#
loop_
_entity.id
_entity.type
_entity.pdbx_description
1 polymer ?
#
loop_
_entity_poly.entity_id
_entity_poly.type
_entity_poly.pdbx_seq_one_letter_code
_entity_poly.pdbx_strand_id
1 'polypeptide(L)'
;DAVVTEEMFTWFWEKEMAPFDRIERFFRLIRGDSTSSYIEPADFNPYLQELLKYHPGLEFLHTTPEFQEKYAKTVIARIFYSTDRMFSWRLSLRDLRRSSPSVVDAFDLADEEEDINLIFDFFSYEHFYVLYCKFWELDTDRDGFIDADDLLRYGGHALTRMTVERVIQGHGRPLRVPGTK
;
A
#
# COMPACT_ATOMS: atom_id res chain seq x y z
N ASP A 1 30.39 5.59 -3.90
CA ASP A 1 29.40 5.19 -4.91
C ASP A 1 29.70 3.75 -5.31
N ALA A 2 28.75 2.86 -5.10
CA ALA A 2 28.88 1.48 -5.55
C ALA A 2 28.71 1.46 -7.08
N VAL A 3 29.70 0.93 -7.78
CA VAL A 3 29.64 0.75 -9.24
C VAL A 3 29.21 -0.67 -9.54
N VAL A 4 28.11 -0.82 -10.26
CA VAL A 4 27.67 -2.12 -10.75
C VAL A 4 28.37 -2.40 -12.08
N THR A 5 29.15 -3.48 -12.15
CA THR A 5 29.82 -3.91 -13.38
C THR A 5 28.85 -4.78 -14.21
N GLU A 6 29.14 -4.91 -15.50
CA GLU A 6 28.40 -5.80 -16.42
C GLU A 6 28.39 -7.25 -15.91
N GLU A 7 29.52 -7.73 -15.40
CA GLU A 7 29.64 -9.08 -14.85
C GLU A 7 28.76 -9.27 -13.61
N MET A 8 28.71 -8.28 -12.71
CA MET A 8 27.85 -8.31 -11.52
C MET A 8 26.37 -8.30 -11.91
N PHE A 9 25.99 -7.45 -12.88
CA PHE A 9 24.64 -7.41 -13.38
C PHE A 9 24.23 -8.72 -14.04
N THR A 10 25.08 -9.26 -14.93
CA THR A 10 24.81 -10.52 -15.64
C THR A 10 24.65 -11.68 -14.66
N TRP A 11 25.55 -11.79 -13.68
CA TRP A 11 25.46 -12.80 -12.65
C TRP A 11 24.14 -12.70 -11.84
N PHE A 12 23.79 -11.48 -11.40
CA PHE A 12 22.55 -11.22 -10.68
C PHE A 12 21.33 -11.59 -11.54
N TRP A 13 21.34 -11.16 -12.81
CA TRP A 13 20.23 -11.45 -13.71
C TRP A 13 20.05 -12.96 -13.91
N GLU A 14 21.10 -13.69 -14.22
CA GLU A 14 21.04 -15.12 -14.48
C GLU A 14 20.65 -15.94 -13.27
N LYS A 15 21.05 -15.53 -12.06
CA LYS A 15 20.79 -16.28 -10.83
C LYS A 15 19.50 -15.89 -10.14
N GLU A 16 19.21 -14.59 -10.09
CA GLU A 16 18.14 -14.07 -9.25
C GLU A 16 16.89 -13.63 -10.05
N MET A 17 17.03 -13.40 -11.36
CA MET A 17 15.93 -12.86 -12.16
C MET A 17 15.47 -13.83 -13.26
N ALA A 18 16.34 -14.26 -14.16
CA ALA A 18 15.98 -15.03 -15.34
C ALA A 18 15.21 -16.33 -15.06
N PRO A 19 15.48 -17.09 -13.98
CA PRO A 19 14.76 -18.34 -13.68
C PRO A 19 13.30 -18.15 -13.26
N PHE A 20 12.90 -16.93 -12.90
CA PHE A 20 11.62 -16.65 -12.27
C PHE A 20 10.67 -15.90 -13.19
N ASP A 21 9.35 -16.14 -13.02
CA ASP A 21 8.33 -15.37 -13.71
C ASP A 21 8.25 -13.91 -13.16
N ARG A 22 7.53 -13.05 -13.86
CA ARG A 22 7.39 -11.62 -13.53
C ARG A 22 6.92 -11.39 -12.08
N ILE A 23 5.94 -12.15 -11.63
CA ILE A 23 5.36 -11.96 -10.29
C ILE A 23 6.35 -12.42 -9.21
N GLU A 24 7.08 -13.51 -9.47
CA GLU A 24 8.09 -14.00 -8.53
C GLU A 24 9.31 -13.08 -8.48
N ARG A 25 9.71 -12.47 -9.62
CA ARG A 25 10.75 -11.42 -9.65
C ARG A 25 10.35 -10.24 -8.78
N PHE A 26 9.13 -9.73 -8.98
CA PHE A 26 8.58 -8.65 -8.16
C PHE A 26 8.57 -9.02 -6.67
N PHE A 27 8.08 -10.21 -6.33
CA PHE A 27 8.06 -10.71 -4.95
C PHE A 27 9.46 -10.71 -4.32
N ARG A 28 10.47 -11.17 -5.04
CA ARG A 28 11.86 -11.22 -4.57
C ARG A 28 12.47 -9.84 -4.42
N LEU A 29 12.20 -8.93 -5.36
CA LEU A 29 12.70 -7.55 -5.32
C LEU A 29 12.11 -6.78 -4.13
N ILE A 30 10.80 -6.83 -3.93
CA ILE A 30 10.14 -6.13 -2.81
C ILE A 30 10.59 -6.70 -1.47
N ARG A 31 10.68 -8.02 -1.34
CA ARG A 31 11.15 -8.68 -0.11
C ARG A 31 12.62 -8.37 0.20
N GLY A 32 13.42 -8.03 -0.80
CA GLY A 32 14.85 -7.77 -0.67
C GLY A 32 15.62 -9.00 -0.17
N ASP A 33 16.61 -8.76 0.68
CA ASP A 33 17.49 -9.80 1.24
C ASP A 33 16.83 -10.64 2.35
N SER A 34 15.56 -10.43 2.61
CA SER A 34 14.82 -11.17 3.63
C SER A 34 14.75 -12.68 3.29
N THR A 35 14.98 -13.52 4.28
CA THR A 35 14.74 -14.98 4.19
C THR A 35 13.28 -15.35 4.42
N SER A 36 12.43 -14.36 4.69
CA SER A 36 10.98 -14.54 4.89
C SER A 36 10.32 -15.18 3.67
N SER A 37 9.28 -15.95 3.87
CA SER A 37 8.40 -16.46 2.81
C SER A 37 7.27 -15.49 2.46
N TYR A 38 7.28 -14.28 3.03
CA TYR A 38 6.24 -13.28 2.91
C TYR A 38 6.85 -11.89 2.70
N ILE A 39 6.08 -11.01 2.06
CA ILE A 39 6.29 -9.57 2.07
C ILE A 39 5.49 -9.00 3.24
N GLU A 40 6.12 -8.15 4.03
CA GLU A 40 5.48 -7.38 5.10
C GLU A 40 5.31 -5.90 4.67
N PRO A 41 4.46 -5.09 5.35
CA PRO A 41 4.24 -3.69 4.96
C PRO A 41 5.53 -2.87 4.84
N ALA A 42 6.50 -3.11 5.72
CA ALA A 42 7.77 -2.40 5.73
C ALA A 42 8.62 -2.63 4.45
N ASP A 43 8.45 -3.76 3.79
CA ASP A 43 9.24 -4.13 2.61
C ASP A 43 8.91 -3.24 1.39
N PHE A 44 7.74 -2.60 1.39
CA PHE A 44 7.36 -1.64 0.33
C PHE A 44 7.99 -0.25 0.51
N ASN A 45 8.50 0.07 1.70
CA ASN A 45 9.01 1.42 1.97
C ASN A 45 10.14 1.86 1.03
N PRO A 46 11.15 1.04 0.71
CA PRO A 46 12.23 1.46 -0.20
C PRO A 46 11.69 1.90 -1.56
N TYR A 47 10.78 1.12 -2.16
CA TYR A 47 10.17 1.46 -3.44
C TYR A 47 9.34 2.75 -3.36
N LEU A 48 8.51 2.90 -2.32
CA LEU A 48 7.67 4.08 -2.17
C LEU A 48 8.49 5.35 -1.89
N GLN A 49 9.64 5.24 -1.23
CA GLN A 49 10.57 6.37 -1.08
C GLN A 49 11.16 6.81 -2.42
N GLU A 50 11.55 5.86 -3.27
CA GLU A 50 12.03 6.16 -4.63
C GLU A 50 10.91 6.75 -5.50
N LEU A 51 9.69 6.19 -5.45
CA LEU A 51 8.53 6.72 -6.14
C LEU A 51 8.24 8.16 -5.71
N LEU A 52 8.17 8.45 -4.43
CA LEU A 52 7.95 9.78 -3.88
C LEU A 52 9.03 10.78 -4.28
N LYS A 53 10.23 10.32 -4.49
CA LYS A 53 11.38 11.17 -4.84
C LYS A 53 11.46 11.49 -6.33
N TYR A 54 11.08 10.54 -7.18
CA TYR A 54 11.37 10.65 -8.62
C TYR A 54 10.14 10.72 -9.51
N HIS A 55 8.97 10.30 -9.02
CA HIS A 55 7.77 10.30 -9.84
C HIS A 55 7.26 11.73 -10.08
N PRO A 56 7.11 12.15 -11.35
CA PRO A 56 6.74 13.53 -11.70
C PRO A 56 5.37 13.93 -11.11
N GLY A 57 4.42 13.04 -11.09
CA GLY A 57 3.09 13.27 -10.52
C GLY A 57 3.06 13.44 -9.00
N LEU A 58 4.19 13.27 -8.28
CA LEU A 58 4.30 13.43 -6.82
C LEU A 58 5.28 14.54 -6.40
N GLU A 59 5.85 15.28 -7.35
CA GLU A 59 6.84 16.34 -7.09
C GLU A 59 6.31 17.39 -6.11
N PHE A 60 5.03 17.70 -6.17
CA PHE A 60 4.39 18.67 -5.25
C PHE A 60 4.43 18.25 -3.78
N LEU A 61 4.64 16.97 -3.47
CA LEU A 61 4.79 16.45 -2.11
C LEU A 61 6.19 16.65 -1.52
N HIS A 62 7.19 17.05 -2.31
CA HIS A 62 8.57 17.17 -1.85
C HIS A 62 8.74 18.15 -0.67
N THR A 63 7.88 19.14 -0.58
CA THR A 63 7.90 20.14 0.50
C THR A 63 7.08 19.75 1.74
N THR A 64 6.42 18.59 1.72
CA THR A 64 5.49 18.15 2.77
C THR A 64 5.76 16.72 3.22
N PRO A 65 6.85 16.47 4.00
CA PRO A 65 7.26 15.13 4.41
C PRO A 65 6.16 14.35 5.17
N GLU A 66 5.33 15.05 5.93
CA GLU A 66 4.22 14.46 6.66
C GLU A 66 3.17 13.84 5.72
N PHE A 67 2.87 14.52 4.60
CA PHE A 67 1.96 13.97 3.60
C PHE A 67 2.59 12.83 2.81
N GLN A 68 3.90 12.87 2.55
CA GLN A 68 4.61 11.74 1.95
C GLN A 68 4.46 10.47 2.77
N GLU A 69 4.67 10.56 4.09
CA GLU A 69 4.53 9.42 4.99
C GLU A 69 3.09 8.88 5.02
N LYS A 70 2.11 9.77 5.12
CA LYS A 70 0.68 9.39 5.13
C LYS A 70 0.25 8.76 3.80
N TYR A 71 0.71 9.31 2.68
CA TYR A 71 0.46 8.76 1.35
C TYR A 71 1.05 7.36 1.22
N ALA A 72 2.33 7.17 1.55
CA ALA A 72 2.98 5.87 1.49
C ALA A 72 2.26 4.82 2.35
N LYS A 73 1.92 5.16 3.59
CA LYS A 73 1.15 4.28 4.48
C LYS A 73 -0.22 3.91 3.89
N THR A 74 -0.88 4.86 3.22
CA THR A 74 -2.18 4.59 2.59
C THR A 74 -2.05 3.67 1.38
N VAL A 75 -1.04 3.87 0.53
CA VAL A 75 -0.76 2.97 -0.61
C VAL A 75 -0.53 1.54 -0.10
N ILE A 76 0.34 1.36 0.90
CA ILE A 76 0.60 0.06 1.52
C ILE A 76 -0.70 -0.54 2.07
N ALA A 77 -1.47 0.22 2.85
CA ALA A 77 -2.73 -0.24 3.41
C ALA A 77 -3.72 -0.69 2.32
N ARG A 78 -3.81 0.03 1.20
CA ARG A 78 -4.68 -0.33 0.06
C ARG A 78 -4.23 -1.63 -0.61
N ILE A 79 -2.91 -1.83 -0.79
CA ILE A 79 -2.35 -3.07 -1.33
C ILE A 79 -2.73 -4.25 -0.43
N PHE A 80 -2.45 -4.16 0.86
CA PHE A 80 -2.77 -5.23 1.81
C PHE A 80 -4.28 -5.46 1.95
N TYR A 81 -5.06 -4.39 2.01
CA TYR A 81 -6.52 -4.48 2.07
C TYR A 81 -7.12 -5.23 0.88
N SER A 82 -6.58 -5.08 -0.32
CA SER A 82 -7.08 -5.76 -1.53
C SER A 82 -6.57 -7.19 -1.66
N THR A 83 -5.32 -7.44 -1.22
CA THR A 83 -4.58 -8.65 -1.58
C THR A 83 -4.51 -9.66 -0.45
N ASP A 84 -4.36 -9.19 0.80
CA ASP A 84 -4.30 -10.06 1.98
C ASP A 84 -5.70 -10.50 2.42
N ARG A 85 -6.11 -11.67 1.94
CA ARG A 85 -7.43 -12.23 2.29
C ARG A 85 -7.52 -12.78 3.70
N MET A 86 -6.37 -13.07 4.30
CA MET A 86 -6.29 -13.65 5.65
C MET A 86 -6.11 -12.60 6.74
N PHE A 87 -5.96 -11.32 6.37
CA PHE A 87 -5.70 -10.21 7.30
C PHE A 87 -4.51 -10.46 8.22
N SER A 88 -3.48 -11.08 7.64
CA SER A 88 -2.25 -11.45 8.34
C SER A 88 -1.19 -10.35 8.29
N TRP A 89 -1.40 -9.33 7.47
CA TRP A 89 -0.39 -8.32 7.10
C TRP A 89 0.88 -8.94 6.51
N ARG A 90 0.69 -10.06 5.81
CA ARG A 90 1.74 -10.79 5.11
C ARG A 90 1.23 -11.23 3.75
N LEU A 91 1.99 -10.94 2.72
CA LEU A 91 1.68 -11.34 1.35
C LEU A 91 2.63 -12.45 0.92
N SER A 92 2.08 -13.60 0.62
CA SER A 92 2.82 -14.67 -0.04
C SER A 92 2.86 -14.46 -1.56
N LEU A 93 3.76 -15.16 -2.24
CA LEU A 93 3.79 -15.20 -3.70
C LEU A 93 2.43 -15.63 -4.29
N ARG A 94 1.72 -16.53 -3.59
CA ARG A 94 0.37 -16.97 -4.00
C ARG A 94 -0.65 -15.86 -3.92
N ASP A 95 -0.57 -14.99 -2.92
CA ASP A 95 -1.48 -13.85 -2.77
C ASP A 95 -1.28 -12.85 -3.90
N LEU A 96 -0.03 -12.54 -4.26
CA LEU A 96 0.29 -11.71 -5.42
C LEU A 96 -0.23 -12.30 -6.73
N ARG A 97 -0.06 -13.61 -6.95
CA ARG A 97 -0.57 -14.29 -8.15
C ARG A 97 -2.09 -14.30 -8.26
N ARG A 98 -2.79 -14.07 -7.17
CA ARG A 98 -4.27 -14.04 -7.08
C ARG A 98 -4.83 -12.66 -6.85
N SER A 99 -3.98 -11.66 -6.76
CA SER A 99 -4.42 -10.29 -6.52
C SER A 99 -5.30 -9.81 -7.69
N SER A 100 -6.39 -9.16 -7.32
CA SER A 100 -7.27 -8.47 -8.26
C SER A 100 -7.82 -7.24 -7.52
N PRO A 101 -7.39 -6.05 -7.93
CA PRO A 101 -6.46 -5.72 -9.03
C PRO A 101 -5.05 -6.29 -8.82
N SER A 102 -4.30 -6.46 -9.92
CA SER A 102 -2.93 -6.96 -9.90
C SER A 102 -1.99 -5.93 -9.28
N VAL A 103 -1.29 -6.31 -8.22
CA VAL A 103 -0.30 -5.45 -7.58
C VAL A 103 0.86 -5.18 -8.54
N VAL A 104 1.35 -6.21 -9.22
CA VAL A 104 2.50 -6.09 -10.13
C VAL A 104 2.19 -5.17 -11.30
N ASP A 105 0.98 -5.28 -11.89
CA ASP A 105 0.59 -4.39 -12.99
C ASP A 105 0.46 -2.93 -12.56
N ALA A 106 -0.02 -2.69 -11.33
CA ALA A 106 -0.11 -1.34 -10.79
C ALA A 106 1.27 -0.71 -10.54
N PHE A 107 2.28 -1.51 -10.16
CA PHE A 107 3.65 -1.03 -10.00
C PHE A 107 4.31 -0.75 -11.34
N ASP A 108 4.14 -1.61 -12.35
CA ASP A 108 4.66 -1.34 -13.70
C ASP A 108 4.02 -0.07 -14.28
N LEU A 109 2.71 0.11 -14.07
CA LEU A 109 2.02 1.32 -14.50
C LEU A 109 2.55 2.57 -13.79
N ALA A 110 2.93 2.46 -12.51
CA ALA A 110 3.51 3.58 -11.76
C ALA A 110 4.92 3.96 -12.24
N ASP A 111 5.63 3.05 -12.90
CA ASP A 111 6.92 3.34 -13.53
C ASP A 111 6.77 3.95 -14.95
N GLU A 112 5.63 3.72 -15.62
CA GLU A 112 5.38 4.16 -17.00
C GLU A 112 4.55 5.43 -17.12
N GLU A 113 3.60 5.65 -16.19
CA GLU A 113 2.62 6.74 -16.24
C GLU A 113 3.14 7.97 -15.49
N GLU A 114 3.09 9.14 -16.12
CA GLU A 114 3.53 10.40 -15.50
C GLU A 114 2.49 10.99 -14.53
N ASP A 115 1.20 10.72 -14.75
CA ASP A 115 0.13 11.18 -13.87
C ASP A 115 -0.27 10.08 -12.89
N ILE A 116 0.20 10.20 -11.66
CA ILE A 116 -0.11 9.26 -10.57
C ILE A 116 -1.60 9.07 -10.32
N ASN A 117 -2.44 10.04 -10.71
CA ASN A 117 -3.88 9.96 -10.51
C ASN A 117 -4.59 9.04 -11.51
N LEU A 118 -3.95 8.72 -12.62
CA LEU A 118 -4.46 7.73 -13.57
C LEU A 118 -4.27 6.28 -13.10
N ILE A 119 -3.46 6.07 -12.06
CA ILE A 119 -3.21 4.76 -11.47
C ILE A 119 -4.18 4.53 -10.31
N PHE A 120 -5.42 4.18 -10.63
CA PHE A 120 -6.51 4.10 -9.66
C PHE A 120 -6.33 3.01 -8.62
N ASP A 121 -5.66 1.92 -8.97
CA ASP A 121 -5.65 0.71 -8.14
C ASP A 121 -4.91 0.87 -6.83
N PHE A 122 -3.95 1.67 -6.62
CA PHE A 122 -3.32 1.88 -5.31
C PHE A 122 -2.76 3.28 -5.17
N PHE A 123 -2.25 3.85 -6.27
CA PHE A 123 -1.33 4.98 -6.24
C PHE A 123 -1.99 6.35 -6.38
N SER A 124 -3.24 6.45 -6.86
CA SER A 124 -3.90 7.74 -7.06
C SER A 124 -3.83 8.61 -5.79
N TYR A 125 -3.18 9.78 -5.92
CA TYR A 125 -3.09 10.77 -4.84
C TYR A 125 -4.46 11.37 -4.52
N GLU A 126 -5.31 11.58 -5.52
CA GLU A 126 -6.66 12.08 -5.31
C GLU A 126 -7.47 11.12 -4.42
N HIS A 127 -7.35 9.81 -4.64
CA HIS A 127 -8.00 8.83 -3.78
C HIS A 127 -7.45 8.87 -2.34
N PHE A 128 -6.13 8.99 -2.18
CA PHE A 128 -5.54 9.20 -0.86
C PHE A 128 -6.10 10.45 -0.19
N TYR A 129 -6.13 11.57 -0.91
CA TYR A 129 -6.55 12.85 -0.34
C TYR A 129 -8.02 12.84 0.09
N VAL A 130 -8.89 12.21 -0.69
CA VAL A 130 -10.30 12.01 -0.31
C VAL A 130 -10.42 11.19 0.98
N LEU A 131 -9.68 10.08 1.10
CA LEU A 131 -9.66 9.27 2.32
C LEU A 131 -9.13 10.05 3.51
N TYR A 132 -8.05 10.79 3.32
CA TYR A 132 -7.44 11.64 4.34
C TYR A 132 -8.41 12.73 4.84
N CYS A 133 -9.03 13.46 3.93
CA CYS A 133 -10.01 14.49 4.30
C CYS A 133 -11.22 13.88 5.02
N LYS A 134 -11.70 12.73 4.56
CA LYS A 134 -12.84 12.05 5.16
C LYS A 134 -12.53 11.53 6.57
N PHE A 135 -11.32 11.04 6.79
CA PHE A 135 -10.84 10.66 8.12
C PHE A 135 -10.90 11.85 9.08
N TRP A 136 -10.30 12.99 8.71
CA TRP A 136 -10.28 14.19 9.55
C TRP A 136 -11.65 14.86 9.75
N GLU A 137 -12.56 14.68 8.80
CA GLU A 137 -13.96 15.12 8.96
C GLU A 137 -14.68 14.30 10.04
N LEU A 138 -14.38 13.02 10.14
CA LEU A 138 -15.01 12.10 11.09
C LEU A 138 -14.37 12.13 12.49
N ASP A 139 -13.04 12.17 12.55
CA ASP A 139 -12.26 12.24 13.80
C ASP A 139 -12.42 13.62 14.44
N THR A 140 -13.49 13.79 15.21
CA THR A 140 -13.86 15.10 15.77
C THR A 140 -13.12 15.44 17.06
N ASP A 141 -12.74 14.45 17.84
CA ASP A 141 -11.95 14.63 19.07
C ASP A 141 -10.43 14.63 18.80
N ARG A 142 -10.03 14.31 17.56
CA ARG A 142 -8.65 14.32 17.05
C ARG A 142 -7.73 13.36 17.82
N ASP A 143 -8.26 12.22 18.19
CA ASP A 143 -7.49 11.18 18.86
C ASP A 143 -6.72 10.27 17.87
N GLY A 144 -6.99 10.41 16.56
CA GLY A 144 -6.36 9.65 15.47
C GLY A 144 -7.01 8.30 15.22
N PHE A 145 -8.18 8.05 15.78
CA PHE A 145 -8.99 6.85 15.57
C PHE A 145 -10.38 7.24 15.09
N ILE A 146 -11.09 6.29 14.50
CA ILE A 146 -12.51 6.43 14.18
C ILE A 146 -13.28 5.43 15.04
N ASP A 147 -14.01 5.94 15.98
CA ASP A 147 -14.88 5.14 16.83
C ASP A 147 -16.32 5.03 16.28
N ALA A 148 -17.21 4.44 17.06
CA ALA A 148 -18.61 4.26 16.64
C ALA A 148 -19.37 5.59 16.56
N ASP A 149 -19.08 6.54 17.42
CA ASP A 149 -19.78 7.83 17.45
C ASP A 149 -19.27 8.73 16.31
N ASP A 150 -18.00 8.64 15.94
CA ASP A 150 -17.43 9.27 14.75
C ASP A 150 -18.04 8.70 13.49
N LEU A 151 -18.04 7.38 13.36
CA LEU A 151 -18.56 6.72 12.15
C LEU A 151 -20.07 6.93 11.96
N LEU A 152 -20.83 7.18 13.03
CA LEU A 152 -22.25 7.56 12.92
C LEU A 152 -22.47 8.87 12.18
N ARG A 153 -21.48 9.76 12.11
CA ARG A 153 -21.56 11.04 11.37
C ARG A 153 -21.36 10.87 9.87
N TYR A 154 -20.86 9.71 9.44
CA TYR A 154 -20.59 9.44 8.05
C TYR A 154 -21.84 9.65 7.18
N GLY A 155 -21.67 10.38 6.06
CA GLY A 155 -22.74 10.63 5.09
C GLY A 155 -23.97 11.36 5.68
N GLY A 156 -23.76 12.24 6.69
CA GLY A 156 -24.85 12.96 7.33
C GLY A 156 -25.79 12.04 8.12
N HIS A 157 -25.22 11.10 8.86
CA HIS A 157 -25.94 10.07 9.64
C HIS A 157 -26.68 9.03 8.76
N ALA A 158 -26.15 8.72 7.60
CA ALA A 158 -26.74 7.74 6.68
C ALA A 158 -26.68 6.29 7.21
N LEU A 159 -25.77 6.00 8.13
CA LEU A 159 -25.61 4.65 8.70
C LEU A 159 -26.45 4.47 9.98
N THR A 160 -27.05 3.28 10.11
CA THR A 160 -27.71 2.92 11.38
C THR A 160 -26.67 2.55 12.44
N ARG A 161 -26.98 2.75 13.72
CA ARG A 161 -26.12 2.38 14.84
C ARG A 161 -25.69 0.90 14.77
N MET A 162 -26.59 0.01 14.43
CA MET A 162 -26.30 -1.41 14.26
C MET A 162 -25.27 -1.66 13.16
N THR A 163 -25.35 -0.93 12.04
CA THR A 163 -24.37 -1.04 10.94
C THR A 163 -23.00 -0.58 11.41
N VAL A 164 -22.95 0.57 12.09
CA VAL A 164 -21.70 1.13 12.62
C VAL A 164 -21.05 0.18 13.63
N GLU A 165 -21.81 -0.32 14.60
CA GLU A 165 -21.29 -1.26 15.61
C GLU A 165 -20.70 -2.53 14.94
N ARG A 166 -21.35 -3.05 13.91
CA ARG A 166 -20.84 -4.20 13.14
C ARG A 166 -19.55 -3.90 12.40
N VAL A 167 -19.43 -2.70 11.82
CA VAL A 167 -18.20 -2.28 11.14
C VAL A 167 -17.05 -2.18 12.15
N ILE A 168 -17.25 -1.48 13.26
CA ILE A 168 -16.24 -1.31 14.31
C ILE A 168 -15.82 -2.65 14.93
N GLN A 169 -16.77 -3.58 15.08
CA GLN A 169 -16.47 -4.94 15.55
C GLN A 169 -15.76 -5.80 14.50
N GLY A 170 -15.55 -5.29 13.28
CA GLY A 170 -14.87 -6.01 12.23
C GLY A 170 -15.68 -7.15 11.62
N HIS A 171 -17.01 -7.07 11.66
CA HIS A 171 -17.86 -8.02 10.99
C HIS A 171 -17.68 -7.95 9.47
N GLY A 172 -17.36 -9.09 8.85
CA GLY A 172 -17.12 -9.21 7.42
C GLY A 172 -15.64 -9.09 7.07
N ARG A 173 -14.99 -7.99 7.38
CA ARG A 173 -13.57 -7.78 7.09
C ARG A 173 -12.89 -7.10 8.28
N PRO A 174 -12.30 -7.87 9.20
CA PRO A 174 -11.70 -7.31 10.40
C PRO A 174 -10.49 -6.43 10.03
N LEU A 175 -10.52 -5.18 10.48
CA LEU A 175 -9.37 -4.30 10.42
C LEU A 175 -8.47 -4.64 11.63
N ARG A 176 -7.50 -5.50 11.42
CA ARG A 176 -6.50 -5.79 12.45
C ARG A 176 -5.23 -5.03 12.14
N VAL A 177 -4.84 -4.13 13.03
CA VAL A 177 -3.53 -3.51 12.98
C VAL A 177 -2.50 -4.53 13.49
N PRO A 178 -1.35 -4.71 12.82
CA PRO A 178 -0.29 -5.59 13.32
C PRO A 178 0.09 -5.20 14.74
N GLY A 179 0.07 -6.17 15.67
CA GLY A 179 0.48 -5.95 17.06
C GLY A 179 -0.62 -5.54 18.05
N THR A 180 -1.86 -5.33 17.61
CA THR A 180 -3.01 -5.19 18.51
C THR A 180 -3.64 -6.56 18.76
N LYS A 181 -3.80 -6.93 20.05
CA LYS A 181 -4.49 -8.17 20.47
C LYS A 181 -5.99 -8.02 20.37
#